data_a786ab40b36abe6d4e3d7999a5d58434
#
_entry.id   a786ab40b36abe6d4e3d7999a5d58434
#
_cell.length_a   1.000
_cell.length_b   1.000
_cell.length_c   1.000
_cell.angle_alpha   90.00
_cell.angle_beta   90.00
_cell.angle_gamma   90.00
#
_symmetry.space_group_name_H-M   'P 1'
#
loop_
_entity.id
_entity.type
_entity.pdbx_description
1 polymer ?
#
loop_
_entity_poly.entity_id
_entity_poly.type
_entity_poly.pdbx_seq_one_letter_code
_entity_poly.pdbx_strand_id
1 'polypeptide(L)'
;FNTLKNEYPQLGGHYEVIHHTQLLEELIETGELDMSNASLEERIVYHDSCYLGRHNDVYMSPRKVIGSLQGVEIVEAPRNGTKGMCCGAGGARMWMEEDIGPKVNDVRAKELVETGASRIATACPFCYIMMDDGVKAAGKEEDEVRVADLAIHLVEALEEGEQRIEEERVEEIQTPNVETPEPVSADIISAPIPVGEPAPLGAVQRVTTQSAGVGVLTSPAEPAPVMETTVVDDDAPITPDDLSKIRGMDPYTIQRLKEKEIISYTQIVRLSSTEVEAIEEEFDIPGCFNRFSWQYQAQQLMTEEE
;
A
#
# COMPACT_ATOMS: atom_id res chain seq x y z
N PHE A 1 -0.43 19.20 6.31
CA PHE A 1 0.23 18.70 5.11
C PHE A 1 0.29 19.76 4.02
N ASN A 2 -0.85 20.11 3.37
CA ASN A 2 -0.88 21.06 2.24
C ASN A 2 -0.21 22.41 2.55
N THR A 3 -0.52 23.02 3.70
CA THR A 3 0.05 24.32 4.11
C THR A 3 1.56 24.25 4.25
N LEU A 4 2.09 23.24 4.92
CA LEU A 4 3.54 23.07 5.07
C LEU A 4 4.24 22.83 3.73
N LYS A 5 3.61 22.02 2.86
CA LYS A 5 4.17 21.64 1.57
C LYS A 5 4.11 22.77 0.53
N ASN A 6 2.97 23.46 0.42
CA ASN A 6 2.70 24.36 -0.73
C ASN A 6 2.68 25.85 -0.37
N GLU A 7 2.43 26.22 0.91
CA GLU A 7 2.32 27.62 1.30
C GLU A 7 3.57 28.13 2.03
N TYR A 8 4.20 27.32 2.91
CA TYR A 8 5.41 27.70 3.61
C TYR A 8 6.60 28.08 2.72
N PRO A 9 6.82 27.45 1.54
CA PRO A 9 7.87 27.88 0.62
C PRO A 9 7.75 29.33 0.20
N GLN A 10 6.51 29.87 0.07
CA GLN A 10 6.25 31.27 -0.26
C GLN A 10 6.70 32.24 0.85
N LEU A 11 6.84 31.75 2.06
CA LEU A 11 7.31 32.47 3.25
C LEU A 11 8.77 32.17 3.58
N GLY A 12 9.49 31.44 2.71
CA GLY A 12 10.88 31.04 2.92
C GLY A 12 11.09 29.81 3.77
N GLY A 13 10.02 29.07 4.11
CA GLY A 13 10.10 27.81 4.84
C GLY A 13 10.13 26.62 3.88
N HIS A 14 11.29 26.00 3.72
CA HIS A 14 11.48 24.83 2.86
C HIS A 14 11.66 23.57 3.70
N TYR A 15 10.72 22.65 3.63
CA TYR A 15 10.71 21.40 4.39
C TYR A 15 10.39 20.25 3.44
N GLU A 16 10.98 19.10 3.73
CA GLU A 16 10.48 17.86 3.16
C GLU A 16 9.16 17.50 3.87
N VAL A 17 8.07 17.49 3.12
CA VAL A 17 6.73 17.28 3.68
C VAL A 17 6.06 16.13 2.98
N ILE A 18 5.95 15.00 3.67
CA ILE A 18 5.20 13.83 3.22
C ILE A 18 3.94 13.66 4.08
N HIS A 19 2.92 13.06 3.50
CA HIS A 19 1.71 12.72 4.24
C HIS A 19 1.90 11.40 4.98
N HIS A 20 1.24 11.20 6.14
CA HIS A 20 1.39 9.96 6.92
C HIS A 20 1.07 8.70 6.09
N THR A 21 0.14 8.75 5.14
CA THR A 21 -0.15 7.62 4.27
C THR A 21 0.99 7.30 3.31
N GLN A 22 1.78 8.28 2.89
CA GLN A 22 2.98 8.07 2.08
C GLN A 22 4.11 7.49 2.93
N LEU A 23 4.27 7.96 4.17
CA LEU A 23 5.22 7.38 5.11
C LEU A 23 4.88 5.91 5.42
N LEU A 24 3.61 5.61 5.69
CA LEU A 24 3.16 4.23 5.93
C LEU A 24 3.39 3.33 4.71
N GLU A 25 3.10 3.82 3.50
CA GLU A 25 3.42 3.12 2.26
C GLU A 25 4.91 2.79 2.17
N GLU A 26 5.78 3.78 2.40
CA GLU A 26 7.24 3.61 2.37
C GLU A 26 7.72 2.59 3.40
N LEU A 27 7.27 2.69 4.66
CA LEU A 27 7.65 1.77 5.72
C LEU A 27 7.21 0.32 5.45
N ILE A 28 6.04 0.13 4.82
CA ILE A 28 5.55 -1.18 4.40
C ILE A 28 6.38 -1.72 3.22
N GLU A 29 6.64 -0.89 2.20
CA GLU A 29 7.41 -1.30 1.01
C GLU A 29 8.87 -1.62 1.35
N THR A 30 9.48 -0.91 2.31
CA THR A 30 10.84 -1.20 2.79
C THR A 30 10.91 -2.35 3.80
N GLY A 31 9.78 -2.81 4.30
CA GLY A 31 9.70 -3.85 5.33
C GLY A 31 10.06 -3.36 6.74
N GLU A 32 10.17 -2.04 6.95
CA GLU A 32 10.37 -1.46 8.28
C GLU A 32 9.09 -1.54 9.13
N LEU A 33 7.92 -1.57 8.47
CA LEU A 33 6.64 -1.91 9.08
C LEU A 33 6.18 -3.27 8.52
N ASP A 34 6.30 -4.30 9.34
CA ASP A 34 5.89 -5.66 8.96
C ASP A 34 4.37 -5.83 9.10
N MET A 35 3.70 -6.04 7.98
CA MET A 35 2.25 -6.25 7.88
C MET A 35 1.88 -7.73 7.67
N SER A 36 2.85 -8.65 7.82
CA SER A 36 2.63 -10.08 7.53
C SER A 36 1.54 -10.73 8.38
N ASN A 37 1.32 -10.19 9.58
CA ASN A 37 0.29 -10.67 10.51
C ASN A 37 -0.94 -9.74 10.58
N ALA A 38 -0.90 -8.59 9.92
CA ALA A 38 -2.02 -7.65 9.92
C ALA A 38 -3.19 -8.23 9.12
N SER A 39 -4.27 -8.53 9.79
CA SER A 39 -5.44 -9.18 9.20
C SER A 39 -6.72 -8.54 9.65
N LEU A 40 -7.60 -8.29 8.69
CA LEU A 40 -8.91 -7.71 8.92
C LEU A 40 -9.87 -8.24 7.86
N GLU A 41 -10.73 -9.20 8.20
CA GLU A 41 -11.67 -9.80 7.24
C GLU A 41 -12.91 -8.93 7.05
N GLU A 42 -12.72 -7.73 6.49
CA GLU A 42 -13.76 -6.74 6.34
C GLU A 42 -13.71 -6.00 5.00
N ARG A 43 -14.81 -5.32 4.68
CA ARG A 43 -14.89 -4.44 3.51
C ARG A 43 -14.59 -3.02 3.91
N ILE A 44 -13.61 -2.39 3.28
CA ILE A 44 -13.19 -1.02 3.54
C ILE A 44 -13.45 -0.15 2.32
N VAL A 45 -14.11 0.98 2.52
CA VAL A 45 -14.20 2.07 1.53
C VAL A 45 -13.33 3.23 1.96
N TYR A 46 -12.53 3.77 1.04
CA TYR A 46 -11.70 4.94 1.31
C TYR A 46 -12.40 6.24 0.92
N HIS A 47 -12.44 7.20 1.84
CA HIS A 47 -12.87 8.55 1.54
C HIS A 47 -11.69 9.40 1.07
N ASP A 48 -11.66 9.77 -0.21
CA ASP A 48 -10.61 10.60 -0.79
C ASP A 48 -10.59 12.01 -0.18
N SER A 49 -9.60 12.28 0.67
CA SER A 49 -9.41 13.57 1.33
C SER A 49 -8.98 14.62 0.31
N CYS A 50 -9.70 15.75 0.21
CA CYS A 50 -9.47 16.75 -0.84
C CYS A 50 -8.07 17.37 -0.81
N TYR A 51 -7.50 17.65 0.36
CA TYR A 51 -6.14 18.19 0.48
C TYR A 51 -5.04 17.16 0.22
N LEU A 52 -5.36 15.88 0.25
CA LEU A 52 -4.41 14.83 -0.15
C LEU A 52 -4.51 14.55 -1.65
N GLY A 53 -5.72 14.22 -2.14
CA GLY A 53 -5.94 13.91 -3.54
C GLY A 53 -5.98 15.17 -4.42
N ARG A 54 -7.06 15.95 -4.35
CA ARG A 54 -7.33 17.06 -5.29
C ARG A 54 -6.26 18.15 -5.32
N HIS A 55 -5.62 18.46 -4.17
CA HIS A 55 -4.60 19.51 -4.07
C HIS A 55 -3.16 19.01 -4.19
N ASN A 56 -2.93 17.70 -4.00
CA ASN A 56 -1.59 17.13 -3.99
C ASN A 56 -1.45 15.85 -4.80
N ASP A 57 -2.48 15.43 -5.53
CA ASP A 57 -2.53 14.25 -6.42
C ASP A 57 -2.15 12.90 -5.75
N VAL A 58 -2.23 12.81 -4.42
CA VAL A 58 -1.95 11.59 -3.68
C VAL A 58 -3.24 10.79 -3.52
N TYR A 59 -3.46 9.81 -4.40
CA TYR A 59 -4.65 8.94 -4.41
C TYR A 59 -4.31 7.48 -4.10
N MET A 60 -3.10 7.03 -4.49
CA MET A 60 -2.74 5.61 -4.43
C MET A 60 -2.16 5.19 -3.10
N SER A 61 -1.37 6.05 -2.42
CA SER A 61 -0.76 5.70 -1.13
C SER A 61 -1.77 5.18 -0.11
N PRO A 62 -2.93 5.82 0.12
CA PRO A 62 -3.93 5.26 1.03
C PRO A 62 -4.44 3.88 0.59
N ARG A 63 -4.64 3.67 -0.70
CA ARG A 63 -5.15 2.38 -1.24
C ARG A 63 -4.12 1.26 -1.14
N LYS A 64 -2.84 1.56 -1.38
CA LYS A 64 -1.76 0.59 -1.20
C LYS A 64 -1.62 0.17 0.26
N VAL A 65 -1.71 1.14 1.17
CA VAL A 65 -1.66 0.88 2.62
C VAL A 65 -2.84 0.00 3.06
N ILE A 66 -4.07 0.29 2.63
CA ILE A 66 -5.23 -0.58 2.92
C ILE A 66 -5.04 -1.95 2.28
N GLY A 67 -4.54 -2.00 1.05
CA GLY A 67 -4.31 -3.25 0.31
C GLY A 67 -3.20 -4.13 0.87
N SER A 68 -2.39 -3.66 1.82
CA SER A 68 -1.41 -4.48 2.53
C SER A 68 -2.02 -5.34 3.64
N LEU A 69 -3.27 -5.05 4.03
CA LEU A 69 -4.00 -5.81 5.05
C LEU A 69 -4.51 -7.12 4.48
N GLN A 70 -4.28 -8.21 5.18
CA GLN A 70 -4.80 -9.53 4.78
C GLN A 70 -6.31 -9.60 5.03
N GLY A 71 -7.04 -10.23 4.09
CA GLY A 71 -8.49 -10.44 4.21
C GLY A 71 -9.36 -9.22 3.88
N VAL A 72 -8.77 -8.04 3.66
CA VAL A 72 -9.51 -6.82 3.33
C VAL A 72 -10.00 -6.83 1.89
N GLU A 73 -11.30 -6.54 1.70
CA GLU A 73 -11.88 -6.18 0.41
C GLU A 73 -11.99 -4.66 0.29
N ILE A 74 -11.19 -4.04 -0.58
CA ILE A 74 -11.32 -2.61 -0.87
C ILE A 74 -12.50 -2.41 -1.82
N VAL A 75 -13.48 -1.62 -1.40
CA VAL A 75 -14.61 -1.21 -2.24
C VAL A 75 -14.52 0.27 -2.54
N GLU A 76 -14.86 0.66 -3.76
CA GLU A 76 -14.80 2.05 -4.19
C GLU A 76 -16.19 2.68 -4.22
N ALA A 77 -16.29 3.90 -3.71
CA ALA A 77 -17.51 4.69 -3.85
C ALA A 77 -17.71 5.10 -5.32
N PRO A 78 -18.95 5.34 -5.79
CA PRO A 78 -19.20 5.84 -7.15
C PRO A 78 -18.41 7.11 -7.49
N ARG A 79 -18.24 8.01 -6.51
CA ARG A 79 -17.40 9.21 -6.64
C ARG A 79 -16.11 9.02 -5.84
N ASN A 80 -15.07 8.52 -6.48
CA ASN A 80 -13.77 8.24 -5.88
C ASN A 80 -12.62 8.90 -6.66
N GLY A 81 -11.42 8.87 -6.12
CA GLY A 81 -10.21 9.39 -6.74
C GLY A 81 -10.37 10.85 -7.15
N THR A 82 -10.05 11.18 -8.41
CA THR A 82 -10.14 12.55 -8.95
C THR A 82 -11.57 13.09 -8.98
N LYS A 83 -12.59 12.22 -8.96
CA LYS A 83 -14.01 12.56 -8.91
C LYS A 83 -14.58 12.51 -7.48
N GLY A 84 -13.71 12.29 -6.48
CA GLY A 84 -14.11 12.18 -5.08
C GLY A 84 -14.98 13.34 -4.60
N MET A 85 -16.07 13.03 -3.88
CA MET A 85 -16.93 14.03 -3.27
C MET A 85 -16.27 14.57 -1.99
N CYS A 86 -16.43 15.88 -1.74
CA CYS A 86 -15.97 16.53 -0.52
C CYS A 86 -16.70 15.99 0.72
N CYS A 87 -16.02 15.96 1.87
CA CYS A 87 -16.64 15.67 3.17
C CYS A 87 -17.56 16.79 3.69
N GLY A 88 -17.44 18.00 3.14
CA GLY A 88 -18.25 19.14 3.56
C GLY A 88 -17.60 20.06 4.61
N ALA A 89 -16.42 19.73 5.17
CA ALA A 89 -15.80 20.54 6.22
C ALA A 89 -15.22 21.89 5.73
N GLY A 90 -14.84 21.96 4.44
CA GLY A 90 -14.12 23.09 3.87
C GLY A 90 -14.88 24.41 3.96
N GLY A 91 -14.13 25.53 3.97
CA GLY A 91 -14.71 26.88 4.07
C GLY A 91 -15.40 27.16 5.42
N ALA A 92 -14.93 26.53 6.49
CA ALA A 92 -15.51 26.61 7.84
C ALA A 92 -16.95 26.05 7.96
N ARG A 93 -17.45 25.35 6.95
CA ARG A 93 -18.82 24.81 6.95
C ARG A 93 -19.10 23.83 8.08
N MET A 94 -18.10 23.11 8.56
CA MET A 94 -18.26 22.21 9.71
C MET A 94 -18.72 22.91 11.00
N TRP A 95 -18.59 24.23 11.08
CA TRP A 95 -19.05 25.03 12.22
C TRP A 95 -20.31 25.86 11.89
N MET A 96 -20.88 25.69 10.68
CA MET A 96 -22.09 26.39 10.27
C MET A 96 -23.28 25.46 10.34
N GLU A 97 -24.42 26.01 10.70
CA GLU A 97 -25.70 25.33 10.53
C GLU A 97 -26.12 25.42 9.05
N GLU A 98 -26.42 24.28 8.45
CA GLU A 98 -26.87 24.20 7.05
C GLU A 98 -28.40 24.05 7.03
N ASP A 99 -29.09 25.16 6.77
CA ASP A 99 -30.56 25.19 6.72
C ASP A 99 -31.12 25.00 5.30
N ILE A 100 -30.25 25.00 4.27
CA ILE A 100 -30.68 24.95 2.87
C ILE A 100 -30.17 23.66 2.22
N GLY A 101 -31.08 22.72 2.01
CA GLY A 101 -30.81 21.44 1.34
C GLY A 101 -30.14 20.41 2.25
N PRO A 102 -29.75 19.25 1.71
CA PRO A 102 -29.06 18.22 2.48
C PRO A 102 -27.60 18.64 2.79
N LYS A 103 -27.16 18.33 3.99
CA LYS A 103 -25.76 18.53 4.37
C LYS A 103 -24.84 17.71 3.47
N VAL A 104 -23.69 18.29 3.13
CA VAL A 104 -22.71 17.64 2.22
C VAL A 104 -22.16 16.34 2.83
N ASN A 105 -21.90 16.33 4.14
CA ASN A 105 -21.43 15.13 4.85
C ASN A 105 -22.46 14.01 4.85
N ASP A 106 -23.75 14.32 5.05
CA ASP A 106 -24.84 13.32 5.02
C ASP A 106 -24.91 12.64 3.64
N VAL A 107 -24.86 13.44 2.56
CA VAL A 107 -24.85 12.91 1.20
C VAL A 107 -23.65 12.04 0.93
N ARG A 108 -22.45 12.46 1.39
CA ARG A 108 -21.21 11.69 1.19
C ARG A 108 -21.18 10.45 2.04
N ALA A 109 -21.53 10.52 3.32
CA ALA A 109 -21.56 9.37 4.21
C ALA A 109 -22.55 8.31 3.72
N LYS A 110 -23.74 8.73 3.28
CA LYS A 110 -24.72 7.84 2.66
C LYS A 110 -24.15 7.09 1.45
N GLU A 111 -23.46 7.78 0.56
CA GLU A 111 -22.79 7.16 -0.60
C GLU A 111 -21.75 6.10 -0.20
N LEU A 112 -20.98 6.37 0.87
CA LEU A 112 -20.01 5.41 1.40
C LEU A 112 -20.69 4.21 2.06
N VAL A 113 -21.72 4.43 2.86
CA VAL A 113 -22.51 3.35 3.50
C VAL A 113 -23.19 2.47 2.45
N GLU A 114 -23.68 3.05 1.36
CA GLU A 114 -24.33 2.31 0.26
C GLU A 114 -23.38 1.38 -0.50
N THR A 115 -22.07 1.51 -0.34
CA THR A 115 -21.09 0.53 -0.86
C THR A 115 -21.17 -0.82 -0.14
N GLY A 116 -21.81 -0.87 1.03
CA GLY A 116 -21.85 -2.05 1.89
C GLY A 116 -20.53 -2.33 2.61
N ALA A 117 -19.65 -1.33 2.71
CA ALA A 117 -18.45 -1.44 3.53
C ALA A 117 -18.81 -1.36 5.03
N SER A 118 -18.18 -2.18 5.85
CA SER A 118 -18.25 -2.12 7.32
C SER A 118 -17.28 -1.09 7.90
N ARG A 119 -16.30 -0.63 7.10
CA ARG A 119 -15.30 0.37 7.51
C ARG A 119 -15.17 1.48 6.49
N ILE A 120 -15.08 2.72 6.99
CA ILE A 120 -14.78 3.92 6.20
C ILE A 120 -13.42 4.43 6.65
N ALA A 121 -12.42 4.30 5.79
CA ALA A 121 -11.09 4.83 6.04
C ALA A 121 -10.99 6.28 5.57
N THR A 122 -10.39 7.12 6.41
CA THR A 122 -10.08 8.52 6.11
C THR A 122 -8.58 8.79 6.29
N ALA A 123 -8.10 9.91 5.79
CA ALA A 123 -6.73 10.36 5.98
C ALA A 123 -6.67 11.87 6.27
N CYS A 124 -7.66 12.36 7.00
CA CYS A 124 -7.78 13.76 7.40
C CYS A 124 -8.72 13.85 8.60
N PRO A 125 -8.32 14.54 9.70
CA PRO A 125 -9.13 14.63 10.91
C PRO A 125 -10.48 15.31 10.68
N PHE A 126 -10.55 16.28 9.79
CA PHE A 126 -11.83 16.90 9.44
C PHE A 126 -12.73 15.96 8.65
N CYS A 127 -12.17 15.18 7.73
CA CYS A 127 -12.94 14.16 7.01
C CYS A 127 -13.46 13.09 7.96
N TYR A 128 -12.66 12.68 8.95
CA TYR A 128 -13.08 11.75 9.99
C TYR A 128 -14.35 12.27 10.71
N ILE A 129 -14.31 13.49 11.27
CA ILE A 129 -15.45 14.08 12.00
C ILE A 129 -16.68 14.14 11.11
N MET A 130 -16.53 14.64 9.88
CA MET A 130 -17.68 14.80 8.97
C MET A 130 -18.28 13.47 8.52
N MET A 131 -17.46 12.44 8.33
CA MET A 131 -17.97 11.11 7.95
C MET A 131 -18.60 10.40 9.14
N ASP A 132 -18.04 10.50 10.33
CA ASP A 132 -18.59 9.96 11.55
C ASP A 132 -19.98 10.57 11.87
N ASP A 133 -20.10 11.89 11.81
CA ASP A 133 -21.39 12.58 11.97
C ASP A 133 -22.40 12.16 10.89
N GLY A 134 -21.95 12.05 9.63
CA GLY A 134 -22.84 11.69 8.52
C GLY A 134 -23.28 10.22 8.57
N VAL A 135 -22.44 9.30 9.06
CA VAL A 135 -22.79 7.88 9.28
C VAL A 135 -23.87 7.77 10.38
N LYS A 136 -23.68 8.49 11.49
CA LYS A 136 -24.68 8.58 12.57
C LYS A 136 -26.00 9.19 12.08
N ALA A 137 -25.92 10.24 11.25
CA ALA A 137 -27.12 10.83 10.63
C ALA A 137 -27.83 9.86 9.65
N ALA A 138 -27.09 8.94 9.05
CA ALA A 138 -27.66 7.85 8.24
C ALA A 138 -28.26 6.72 9.07
N GLY A 139 -28.27 6.81 10.40
CA GLY A 139 -28.84 5.84 11.33
C GLY A 139 -27.99 4.59 11.50
N LYS A 140 -26.67 4.72 11.31
CA LYS A 140 -25.69 3.65 11.52
C LYS A 140 -24.93 3.88 12.81
N GLU A 141 -24.77 2.81 13.58
CA GLU A 141 -23.94 2.82 14.80
C GLU A 141 -22.51 2.42 14.48
N GLU A 142 -21.59 2.66 15.41
CA GLU A 142 -20.16 2.42 15.23
C GLU A 142 -19.82 0.92 15.02
N ASP A 143 -20.60 0.02 15.58
CA ASP A 143 -20.50 -1.44 15.41
C ASP A 143 -21.02 -1.93 14.05
N GLU A 144 -21.82 -1.12 13.35
CA GLU A 144 -22.28 -1.44 11.99
C GLU A 144 -21.34 -0.85 10.92
N VAL A 145 -20.86 0.39 11.10
CA VAL A 145 -19.96 1.07 10.17
C VAL A 145 -18.94 1.90 10.93
N ARG A 146 -17.73 1.38 11.02
CA ARG A 146 -16.64 2.03 11.73
C ARG A 146 -15.94 3.08 10.84
N VAL A 147 -15.98 4.33 11.29
CA VAL A 147 -15.20 5.41 10.67
C VAL A 147 -13.93 5.63 11.46
N ALA A 148 -12.76 5.59 10.80
CA ALA A 148 -11.50 5.88 11.45
C ALA A 148 -10.46 6.45 10.46
N ASP A 149 -9.36 6.99 11.00
CA ASP A 149 -8.17 7.25 10.20
C ASP A 149 -7.56 5.92 9.73
N LEU A 150 -6.99 5.93 8.56
CA LEU A 150 -6.36 4.77 7.94
C LEU A 150 -5.32 4.11 8.86
N ALA A 151 -4.54 4.92 9.60
CA ALA A 151 -3.54 4.39 10.55
C ALA A 151 -4.18 3.61 11.71
N ILE A 152 -5.39 3.99 12.13
CA ILE A 152 -6.12 3.27 13.17
C ILE A 152 -6.58 1.90 12.66
N HIS A 153 -7.09 1.83 11.41
CA HIS A 153 -7.45 0.54 10.81
C HIS A 153 -6.23 -0.40 10.69
N LEU A 154 -5.02 0.14 10.44
CA LEU A 154 -3.79 -0.66 10.46
C LEU A 154 -3.48 -1.20 11.85
N VAL A 155 -3.58 -0.37 12.88
CA VAL A 155 -3.33 -0.80 14.26
C VAL A 155 -4.32 -1.89 14.66
N GLU A 156 -5.61 -1.69 14.40
CA GLU A 156 -6.64 -2.70 14.67
C GLU A 156 -6.38 -4.02 13.94
N ALA A 157 -5.95 -3.96 12.68
CA ALA A 157 -5.60 -5.17 11.91
C ALA A 157 -4.36 -5.91 12.47
N LEU A 158 -3.38 -5.19 12.98
CA LEU A 158 -2.21 -5.78 13.65
C LEU A 158 -2.62 -6.46 14.96
N GLU A 159 -3.43 -5.79 15.78
CA GLU A 159 -3.94 -6.32 17.04
C GLU A 159 -4.80 -7.59 16.83
N GLU A 160 -5.69 -7.59 15.85
CA GLU A 160 -6.51 -8.76 15.49
C GLU A 160 -5.64 -9.92 14.99
N GLY A 161 -4.62 -9.61 14.18
CA GLY A 161 -3.68 -10.62 13.69
C GLY A 161 -2.86 -11.26 14.81
N GLU A 162 -2.40 -10.47 15.78
CA GLU A 162 -1.67 -10.98 16.96
C GLU A 162 -2.57 -11.85 17.84
N GLN A 163 -3.82 -11.45 18.06
CA GLN A 163 -4.81 -12.24 18.84
C GLN A 163 -5.07 -13.59 18.17
N ARG A 164 -5.26 -13.61 16.85
CA ARG A 164 -5.50 -14.85 16.11
C ARG A 164 -4.32 -15.82 16.22
N ILE A 165 -3.08 -15.33 16.12
CA ILE A 165 -1.89 -16.17 16.27
C ILE A 165 -1.82 -16.77 17.69
N GLU A 166 -2.15 -15.99 18.70
CA GLU A 166 -2.13 -16.47 20.07
C GLU A 166 -3.25 -17.51 20.31
N GLU A 167 -4.43 -17.32 19.74
CA GLU A 167 -5.54 -18.28 19.80
C GLU A 167 -5.16 -19.61 19.12
N GLU A 168 -4.59 -19.56 17.91
CA GLU A 168 -4.10 -20.75 17.19
C GLU A 168 -3.03 -21.49 17.99
N ARG A 169 -2.12 -20.77 18.63
CA ARG A 169 -1.08 -21.36 19.50
C ARG A 169 -1.66 -22.04 20.72
N VAL A 170 -2.68 -21.47 21.33
CA VAL A 170 -3.38 -22.05 22.49
C VAL A 170 -4.16 -23.31 22.10
N GLU A 171 -4.81 -23.31 20.94
CA GLU A 171 -5.50 -24.48 20.41
C GLU A 171 -4.53 -25.63 20.10
N GLU A 172 -3.38 -25.35 19.50
CA GLU A 172 -2.35 -26.35 19.20
C GLU A 172 -1.81 -27.02 20.48
N ILE A 173 -1.64 -26.23 21.55
CA ILE A 173 -1.21 -26.76 22.86
C ILE A 173 -2.30 -27.63 23.52
N GLN A 174 -3.58 -27.30 23.32
CA GLN A 174 -4.72 -28.02 23.95
C GLN A 174 -5.12 -29.28 23.19
N THR A 175 -4.74 -29.44 21.94
CA THR A 175 -4.90 -30.66 21.15
C THR A 175 -3.58 -31.45 21.13
N PRO A 176 -3.21 -32.18 22.18
CA PRO A 176 -2.05 -33.02 22.10
C PRO A 176 -2.31 -34.06 21.01
N ASN A 177 -1.43 -34.08 20.02
CA ASN A 177 -1.41 -35.15 19.02
C ASN A 177 -1.08 -36.46 19.75
N VAL A 178 -2.11 -37.08 20.34
CA VAL A 178 -2.02 -38.43 20.89
C VAL A 178 -2.06 -39.36 19.68
N GLU A 179 -0.92 -39.48 18.99
CA GLU A 179 -0.64 -40.72 18.28
C GLU A 179 -0.69 -41.82 19.34
N THR A 180 -1.82 -42.48 19.44
CA THR A 180 -1.92 -43.75 20.20
C THR A 180 -0.89 -44.69 19.59
N PRO A 181 0.15 -45.10 20.35
CA PRO A 181 1.09 -46.06 19.79
C PRO A 181 0.28 -47.33 19.51
N GLU A 182 0.41 -47.85 18.29
CA GLU A 182 -0.18 -49.14 17.92
C GLU A 182 0.18 -50.17 19.00
N PRO A 183 -0.77 -51.01 19.42
CA PRO A 183 -0.48 -52.04 20.41
C PRO A 183 0.61 -52.96 19.87
N VAL A 184 1.80 -52.85 20.44
CA VAL A 184 2.92 -53.77 20.13
C VAL A 184 2.44 -55.17 20.44
N SER A 185 2.40 -56.01 19.42
CA SER A 185 2.05 -57.42 19.51
C SER A 185 2.91 -58.11 20.56
N ALA A 186 2.28 -58.82 21.49
CA ALA A 186 2.89 -59.45 22.70
C ALA A 186 3.83 -60.64 22.38
N ASP A 187 4.27 -60.83 21.16
CA ASP A 187 5.04 -62.00 20.71
C ASP A 187 6.56 -61.85 20.65
N ILE A 188 7.12 -60.77 21.21
CA ILE A 188 8.58 -60.61 21.25
C ILE A 188 9.13 -60.57 22.67
N ILE A 189 8.78 -61.59 23.48
CA ILE A 189 9.46 -61.87 24.75
C ILE A 189 9.86 -63.35 24.77
N SER A 190 10.85 -63.74 23.98
CA SER A 190 11.60 -64.98 24.15
C SER A 190 12.84 -65.03 23.23
N ALA A 191 13.80 -64.20 23.52
CA ALA A 191 15.19 -64.45 23.05
C ALA A 191 16.17 -64.01 24.13
N PRO A 192 17.13 -64.85 24.55
CA PRO A 192 18.10 -64.49 25.57
C PRO A 192 19.10 -63.49 25.01
N ILE A 193 19.40 -62.46 25.82
CA ILE A 193 20.38 -61.42 25.51
C ILE A 193 21.80 -62.02 25.56
N PRO A 194 22.62 -61.99 24.49
CA PRO A 194 24.02 -62.36 24.59
C PRO A 194 24.80 -61.24 25.31
N VAL A 195 25.48 -61.62 26.39
CA VAL A 195 26.40 -60.74 27.12
C VAL A 195 27.69 -60.67 26.31
N GLY A 196 27.91 -59.56 25.59
CA GLY A 196 29.16 -59.24 24.90
C GLY A 196 30.09 -58.45 25.79
N GLU A 197 31.37 -58.77 25.73
CA GLU A 197 32.46 -58.14 26.47
C GLU A 197 32.62 -56.63 26.15
N PRO A 198 33.12 -55.81 27.09
CA PRO A 198 33.30 -54.36 26.89
C PRO A 198 34.48 -54.10 25.97
N ALA A 199 34.28 -53.35 24.90
CA ALA A 199 35.30 -52.82 24.00
C ALA A 199 36.06 -51.62 24.61
N PRO A 200 37.36 -51.41 24.29
CA PRO A 200 38.17 -50.38 24.91
C PRO A 200 37.84 -48.98 24.43
N LEU A 201 37.93 -48.01 25.34
CA LEU A 201 37.80 -46.56 25.12
C LEU A 201 38.80 -46.05 24.08
N GLY A 202 38.35 -45.73 22.91
CA GLY A 202 39.15 -45.09 21.84
C GLY A 202 38.77 -43.62 21.72
N ALA A 203 39.81 -42.81 21.63
CA ALA A 203 39.95 -41.38 21.52
C ALA A 203 38.79 -40.55 20.89
N VAL A 204 38.43 -39.49 21.60
CA VAL A 204 37.55 -38.40 21.13
C VAL A 204 38.24 -37.65 19.97
N GLN A 205 37.71 -37.80 18.76
CA GLN A 205 38.06 -36.91 17.65
C GLN A 205 37.10 -35.71 17.65
N ARG A 206 37.71 -34.50 17.68
CA ARG A 206 37.01 -33.23 17.49
C ARG A 206 36.44 -33.19 16.08
N VAL A 207 35.11 -33.07 15.99
CA VAL A 207 34.43 -32.73 14.75
C VAL A 207 34.40 -31.21 14.64
N THR A 208 35.15 -30.70 13.67
CA THR A 208 35.05 -29.32 13.22
C THR A 208 33.81 -29.17 12.38
N THR A 209 32.88 -28.34 12.82
CA THR A 209 31.68 -27.94 12.05
C THR A 209 32.11 -27.09 10.87
N GLN A 210 32.03 -27.64 9.67
CA GLN A 210 31.99 -26.86 8.44
C GLN A 210 30.56 -26.38 8.22
N SER A 211 30.41 -25.07 8.10
CA SER A 211 29.16 -24.42 7.70
C SER A 211 28.78 -24.83 6.27
N ALA A 212 27.72 -25.59 6.14
CA ALA A 212 27.10 -25.87 4.84
C ALA A 212 26.31 -24.61 4.39
N GLY A 213 26.68 -24.09 3.22
CA GLY A 213 26.00 -22.98 2.58
C GLY A 213 24.54 -23.32 2.28
N VAL A 214 23.66 -22.38 2.62
CA VAL A 214 22.25 -22.43 2.25
C VAL A 214 22.16 -22.22 0.74
N GLY A 215 21.80 -23.26 0.02
CA GLY A 215 21.47 -23.16 -1.39
C GLY A 215 20.16 -22.42 -1.57
N VAL A 216 20.22 -21.29 -2.27
CA VAL A 216 19.05 -20.55 -2.74
C VAL A 216 18.36 -21.40 -3.79
N LEU A 217 17.19 -21.96 -3.45
CA LEU A 217 16.27 -22.54 -4.43
C LEU A 217 15.54 -21.40 -5.14
N THR A 218 16.08 -20.97 -6.27
CA THR A 218 15.34 -20.15 -7.22
C THR A 218 14.36 -21.03 -7.98
N SER A 219 13.09 -20.99 -7.60
CA SER A 219 11.99 -21.46 -8.45
C SER A 219 11.70 -20.35 -9.46
N PRO A 220 11.63 -20.62 -10.77
CA PRO A 220 11.24 -19.59 -11.73
C PRO A 220 9.74 -19.33 -11.58
N ALA A 221 9.40 -18.10 -11.20
CA ALA A 221 8.04 -17.60 -11.32
C ALA A 221 7.67 -17.56 -12.80
N GLU A 222 6.49 -18.08 -13.15
CA GLU A 222 5.93 -17.92 -14.48
C GLU A 222 5.77 -16.42 -14.78
N PRO A 223 6.13 -15.97 -16.00
CA PRO A 223 5.96 -14.57 -16.36
C PRO A 223 4.47 -14.25 -16.46
N ALA A 224 4.07 -13.14 -15.83
CA ALA A 224 2.77 -12.53 -16.05
C ALA A 224 2.54 -12.28 -17.54
N PRO A 225 1.28 -12.27 -18.02
CA PRO A 225 0.99 -12.10 -19.44
C PRO A 225 1.58 -10.77 -19.93
N VAL A 226 2.48 -10.88 -20.88
CA VAL A 226 3.07 -9.75 -21.61
C VAL A 226 1.93 -9.08 -22.36
N MET A 227 1.57 -7.86 -21.98
CA MET A 227 0.79 -6.99 -22.85
C MET A 227 1.57 -6.82 -24.15
N GLU A 228 0.93 -7.07 -25.26
CA GLU A 228 1.53 -6.85 -26.59
C GLU A 228 2.04 -5.42 -26.67
N THR A 229 3.35 -5.27 -26.65
CA THR A 229 4.00 -4.03 -27.03
C THR A 229 3.72 -3.81 -28.52
N THR A 230 2.90 -2.82 -28.85
CA THR A 230 2.85 -2.26 -30.19
C THR A 230 4.27 -1.87 -30.57
N VAL A 231 4.80 -2.52 -31.58
CA VAL A 231 6.11 -2.22 -32.14
C VAL A 231 6.01 -0.83 -32.80
N VAL A 232 6.44 0.19 -32.07
CA VAL A 232 6.56 1.54 -32.64
C VAL A 232 7.89 1.58 -33.40
N ASP A 233 7.82 2.00 -34.66
CA ASP A 233 8.96 2.08 -35.61
C ASP A 233 10.02 3.03 -35.04
N ASP A 234 11.22 2.54 -34.76
CA ASP A 234 12.31 3.31 -34.12
C ASP A 234 12.88 4.42 -35.03
N ASP A 235 12.48 4.49 -36.30
CA ASP A 235 12.94 5.45 -37.31
C ASP A 235 11.92 6.55 -37.65
N ALA A 236 10.78 6.62 -36.97
CA ALA A 236 9.81 7.70 -37.20
C ALA A 236 10.31 9.04 -36.62
N PRO A 237 10.14 10.17 -37.31
CA PRO A 237 10.54 11.48 -36.78
C PRO A 237 9.76 11.78 -35.51
N ILE A 238 10.49 12.05 -34.39
CA ILE A 238 9.90 12.36 -33.09
C ILE A 238 9.20 13.72 -33.21
N THR A 239 7.87 13.73 -33.09
CA THR A 239 7.08 14.96 -32.98
C THR A 239 7.08 15.44 -31.54
N PRO A 240 7.30 16.75 -31.27
CA PRO A 240 7.23 17.27 -29.92
C PRO A 240 5.80 17.23 -29.36
N ASP A 241 5.66 16.71 -28.13
CA ASP A 241 4.41 16.74 -27.39
C ASP A 241 4.34 17.89 -26.40
N ASP A 242 3.16 18.22 -25.94
CA ASP A 242 2.96 19.21 -24.91
C ASP A 242 3.18 18.63 -23.49
N LEU A 243 4.44 18.60 -23.06
CA LEU A 243 4.84 18.07 -21.76
C LEU A 243 4.18 18.80 -20.57
N SER A 244 3.58 19.99 -20.78
CA SER A 244 2.86 20.70 -19.73
C SER A 244 1.56 20.03 -19.31
N LYS A 245 1.07 19.08 -20.09
CA LYS A 245 -0.09 18.23 -19.75
C LYS A 245 0.26 17.18 -18.68
N ILE A 246 1.54 16.86 -18.49
CA ILE A 246 2.00 15.97 -17.43
C ILE A 246 1.95 16.72 -16.10
N ARG A 247 1.07 16.30 -15.22
CA ARG A 247 0.86 16.97 -13.93
C ARG A 247 2.09 16.85 -13.03
N GLY A 248 2.43 17.95 -12.36
CA GLY A 248 3.59 18.00 -11.47
C GLY A 248 4.92 18.28 -12.18
N MET A 249 4.89 18.41 -13.51
CA MET A 249 6.06 18.82 -14.31
C MET A 249 6.03 20.34 -14.48
N ASP A 250 6.93 21.02 -13.79
CA ASP A 250 7.02 22.50 -13.84
C ASP A 250 7.73 22.99 -15.12
N PRO A 251 7.54 24.27 -15.48
CA PRO A 251 8.14 24.82 -16.71
C PRO A 251 9.67 24.73 -16.76
N TYR A 252 10.35 24.76 -15.62
CA TYR A 252 11.81 24.64 -15.54
C TYR A 252 12.24 23.20 -15.88
N THR A 253 11.59 22.21 -15.30
CA THR A 253 11.81 20.79 -15.63
C THR A 253 11.56 20.51 -17.10
N ILE A 254 10.46 21.04 -17.67
CA ILE A 254 10.14 20.91 -19.11
C ILE A 254 11.26 21.47 -19.97
N GLN A 255 11.78 22.66 -19.63
CA GLN A 255 12.86 23.27 -20.37
C GLN A 255 14.13 22.41 -20.31
N ARG A 256 14.49 21.89 -19.16
CA ARG A 256 15.66 21.01 -18.95
C ARG A 256 15.55 19.69 -19.72
N LEU A 257 14.36 19.08 -19.75
CA LEU A 257 14.08 17.89 -20.57
C LEU A 257 14.28 18.20 -22.06
N LYS A 258 13.78 19.34 -22.54
CA LYS A 258 13.98 19.78 -23.93
C LYS A 258 15.46 20.04 -24.28
N GLU A 259 16.24 20.55 -23.35
CA GLU A 259 17.72 20.72 -23.53
C GLU A 259 18.43 19.35 -23.65
N LYS A 260 17.84 18.28 -23.14
CA LYS A 260 18.29 16.89 -23.31
C LYS A 260 17.62 16.18 -24.50
N GLU A 261 16.92 16.91 -25.34
CA GLU A 261 16.19 16.36 -26.48
C GLU A 261 15.06 15.39 -26.11
N ILE A 262 14.60 15.42 -24.87
CA ILE A 262 13.42 14.69 -24.39
C ILE A 262 12.20 15.60 -24.59
N ILE A 263 11.50 15.41 -25.69
CA ILE A 263 10.45 16.32 -26.16
C ILE A 263 9.10 15.64 -26.39
N SER A 264 9.01 14.30 -26.20
CA SER A 264 7.79 13.54 -26.44
C SER A 264 7.41 12.63 -25.29
N TYR A 265 6.12 12.30 -25.20
CA TYR A 265 5.62 11.33 -24.23
C TYR A 265 6.27 9.95 -24.40
N THR A 266 6.46 9.53 -25.65
CA THR A 266 7.13 8.26 -25.97
C THR A 266 8.54 8.18 -25.37
N GLN A 267 9.31 9.27 -25.44
CA GLN A 267 10.64 9.30 -24.85
C GLN A 267 10.59 9.20 -23.32
N ILE A 268 9.65 9.90 -22.68
CA ILE A 268 9.47 9.82 -21.20
C ILE A 268 9.12 8.40 -20.77
N VAL A 269 8.21 7.74 -21.48
CA VAL A 269 7.79 6.34 -21.18
C VAL A 269 8.96 5.37 -21.31
N ARG A 270 9.85 5.58 -22.26
CA ARG A 270 11.00 4.70 -22.55
C ARG A 270 12.21 4.89 -21.64
N LEU A 271 12.25 5.92 -20.80
CA LEU A 271 13.36 6.14 -19.87
C LEU A 271 13.51 4.92 -18.93
N SER A 272 14.71 4.38 -18.89
CA SER A 272 15.07 3.35 -17.92
C SER A 272 15.17 3.93 -16.50
N SER A 273 15.09 3.10 -15.49
CA SER A 273 15.25 3.53 -14.08
C SER A 273 16.57 4.28 -13.86
N THR A 274 17.65 3.85 -14.49
CA THR A 274 18.96 4.50 -14.39
C THR A 274 18.99 5.90 -15.04
N GLU A 275 18.29 6.07 -16.16
CA GLU A 275 18.16 7.37 -16.82
C GLU A 275 17.27 8.31 -16.02
N VAL A 276 16.21 7.79 -15.43
CA VAL A 276 15.34 8.55 -14.53
C VAL A 276 16.13 9.04 -13.32
N GLU A 277 16.89 8.18 -12.65
CA GLU A 277 17.75 8.55 -11.52
C GLU A 277 18.77 9.63 -11.90
N ALA A 278 19.42 9.49 -13.05
CA ALA A 278 20.39 10.48 -13.55
C ALA A 278 19.75 11.84 -13.84
N ILE A 279 18.54 11.86 -14.40
CA ILE A 279 17.78 13.08 -14.66
C ILE A 279 17.36 13.75 -13.35
N GLU A 280 16.86 12.96 -12.40
CA GLU A 280 16.41 13.45 -11.09
C GLU A 280 17.58 14.05 -10.29
N GLU A 281 18.75 13.42 -10.31
CA GLU A 281 19.97 13.93 -9.66
C GLU A 281 20.45 15.23 -10.34
N GLU A 282 20.54 15.26 -11.67
CA GLU A 282 21.04 16.42 -12.41
C GLU A 282 20.09 17.63 -12.30
N PHE A 283 18.77 17.40 -12.22
CA PHE A 283 17.79 18.48 -12.16
C PHE A 283 17.45 18.91 -10.73
N ASP A 284 18.01 18.22 -9.74
CA ASP A 284 17.70 18.39 -8.31
C ASP A 284 16.20 18.21 -7.99
N ILE A 285 15.62 17.14 -8.57
CA ILE A 285 14.19 16.79 -8.43
C ILE A 285 14.02 15.35 -7.94
N PRO A 286 14.62 14.94 -6.82
CA PRO A 286 14.67 13.53 -6.40
C PRO A 286 13.27 12.93 -6.24
N GLY A 287 13.07 11.76 -6.85
CA GLY A 287 11.85 10.98 -6.78
C GLY A 287 10.63 11.57 -7.51
N CYS A 288 10.79 12.61 -8.33
CA CYS A 288 9.67 13.26 -9.00
C CYS A 288 9.00 12.38 -10.05
N PHE A 289 9.77 11.59 -10.80
CA PHE A 289 9.21 10.66 -11.78
C PHE A 289 8.25 9.66 -11.15
N ASN A 290 8.62 9.09 -10.01
CA ASN A 290 7.76 8.17 -9.27
C ASN A 290 6.66 8.89 -8.51
N ARG A 291 6.97 10.00 -7.82
CA ARG A 291 6.02 10.77 -7.01
C ARG A 291 4.83 11.27 -7.83
N PHE A 292 5.06 11.72 -9.05
CA PHE A 292 4.03 12.21 -9.95
C PHE A 292 3.62 11.20 -11.02
N SER A 293 4.24 10.00 -11.04
CA SER A 293 3.98 8.95 -12.03
C SER A 293 4.09 9.46 -13.48
N TRP A 294 5.14 10.26 -13.79
CA TRP A 294 5.26 10.92 -15.09
C TRP A 294 5.26 9.98 -16.27
N GLN A 295 5.92 8.81 -16.16
CA GLN A 295 5.91 7.81 -17.22
C GLN A 295 4.50 7.24 -17.47
N TYR A 296 3.74 6.98 -16.40
CA TYR A 296 2.36 6.53 -16.52
C TYR A 296 1.45 7.60 -17.12
N GLN A 297 1.59 8.86 -16.69
CA GLN A 297 0.81 9.98 -17.27
C GLN A 297 1.12 10.17 -18.75
N ALA A 298 2.41 10.11 -19.14
CA ALA A 298 2.83 10.19 -20.53
C ALA A 298 2.20 9.07 -21.38
N GLN A 299 2.16 7.84 -20.85
CA GLN A 299 1.51 6.70 -21.51
C GLN A 299 0.00 6.91 -21.70
N GLN A 300 -0.69 7.47 -20.69
CA GLN A 300 -2.13 7.77 -20.81
C GLN A 300 -2.39 8.85 -21.86
N LEU A 301 -1.57 9.91 -21.91
CA LEU A 301 -1.71 10.99 -22.88
C LEU A 301 -1.49 10.50 -24.33
N MET A 302 -0.61 9.52 -24.54
CA MET A 302 -0.44 8.88 -25.85
C MET A 302 -1.70 8.13 -26.31
N THR A 303 -2.43 7.51 -25.39
CA THR A 303 -3.66 6.75 -25.71
C THR A 303 -4.90 7.63 -25.91
N GLU A 304 -4.88 8.88 -25.45
CA GLU A 304 -5.96 9.85 -25.64
C GLU A 304 -5.88 10.59 -27.00
N GLU A 305 -4.70 10.56 -27.64
CA GLU A 305 -4.46 11.24 -28.94
C GLU A 305 -4.61 10.29 -30.14
N GLU A 306 -4.84 8.98 -29.94
CA GLU A 306 -5.27 8.00 -30.96
C GLU A 306 -6.80 7.92 -31.07
#